data_24ccbfb89a282da2e75c68cf18757a3a
#
_entry.id   24ccbfb89a282da2e75c68cf18757a3a
#
_cell.length_a   1.000
_cell.length_b   1.000
_cell.length_c   1.000
_cell.angle_alpha   90.00
_cell.angle_beta   90.00
_cell.angle_gamma   90.00
#
_symmetry.space_group_name_H-M   'P 1'
#
loop_
_entity.id
_entity.type
_entity.pdbx_description
1 polymer ?
#
loop_
_entity_poly.entity_id
_entity_poly.type
_entity_poly.pdbx_seq_one_letter_code
_entity_poly.pdbx_strand_id
1 'polypeptide(L)'
;MLNHIVLMGRLTRDPELRRTGSGVAVASFSLAVDRDYAAQGAEKETDFVDIVAWRNTAEFVSKYFAKGRMAVVTGRLQIRNWQDKEGN
;
A
#
# COMPACT_ATOMS: atom_id res chain seq x y z
N MET A 1 -1.97 -22.82 3.84
CA MET A 1 -2.66 -21.53 3.99
C MET A 1 -2.33 -20.61 2.83
N LEU A 2 -3.28 -19.80 2.42
CA LEU A 2 -3.10 -18.89 1.31
C LEU A 2 -3.25 -17.44 1.77
N ASN A 3 -2.29 -16.59 1.39
CA ASN A 3 -2.36 -15.16 1.63
C ASN A 3 -1.78 -14.45 0.42
N HIS A 4 -2.66 -14.07 -0.49
CA HIS A 4 -2.26 -13.42 -1.73
C HIS A 4 -3.32 -12.38 -2.11
N ILE A 5 -2.87 -11.17 -2.35
CA ILE A 5 -3.75 -10.06 -2.70
C ILE A 5 -3.25 -9.36 -3.95
N VAL A 6 -4.18 -8.91 -4.76
CA VAL A 6 -3.89 -8.09 -5.95
C VAL A 6 -4.75 -6.84 -5.85
N LEU A 7 -4.11 -5.69 -5.90
CA LEU A 7 -4.78 -4.40 -5.82
C LEU A 7 -4.35 -3.53 -6.99
N MET A 8 -5.29 -2.75 -7.51
CA MET A 8 -5.00 -1.70 -8.48
C MET A 8 -5.54 -0.39 -7.93
N GLY A 9 -4.70 0.63 -7.91
CA GLY A 9 -5.09 1.94 -7.43
C GLY A 9 -4.06 2.99 -7.79
N ARG A 10 -4.28 4.21 -7.31
CA ARG A 10 -3.36 5.32 -7.55
C ARG A 10 -2.57 5.62 -6.30
N LEU A 11 -1.30 5.93 -6.47
CA LEU A 11 -0.49 6.39 -5.35
C LEU A 11 -1.03 7.73 -4.85
N THR A 12 -1.20 7.84 -3.54
CA THR A 12 -1.68 9.07 -2.92
C THR A 12 -0.56 10.05 -2.63
N ARG A 13 0.68 9.56 -2.67
CA ARG A 13 1.89 10.35 -2.44
C ARG A 13 3.07 9.64 -3.11
N ASP A 14 4.18 10.35 -3.21
CA ASP A 14 5.40 9.74 -3.71
C ASP A 14 5.88 8.66 -2.74
N PRO A 15 6.44 7.55 -3.24
CA PRO A 15 7.01 6.54 -2.35
C PRO A 15 8.14 7.12 -1.50
N GLU A 16 8.17 6.71 -0.25
CA GLU A 16 9.25 7.08 0.65
C GLU A 16 10.23 5.93 0.75
N LEU A 17 11.43 6.12 0.21
CA LEU A 17 12.49 5.12 0.23
C LEU A 17 13.35 5.32 1.47
N ARG A 18 13.52 4.25 2.22
CA ARG A 18 14.43 4.24 3.37
C ARG A 18 15.29 2.99 3.32
N ARG A 19 16.29 2.96 4.17
CA ARG A 19 17.11 1.76 4.33
C ARG A 19 17.11 1.36 5.80
N THR A 20 17.07 0.05 6.01
CA THR A 20 17.20 -0.51 7.36
C THR A 20 18.63 -0.35 7.86
N GLY A 21 18.85 -0.68 9.14
CA GLY A 21 20.20 -0.64 9.70
C GLY A 21 21.19 -1.54 9.00
N SER A 22 20.72 -2.60 8.32
CA SER A 22 21.56 -3.49 7.53
C SER A 22 21.62 -3.11 6.05
N GLY A 23 21.07 -1.96 5.66
CA GLY A 23 21.18 -1.45 4.31
C GLY A 23 20.11 -1.95 3.35
N VAL A 24 19.08 -2.60 3.82
CA VAL A 24 18.00 -3.12 2.98
C VAL A 24 17.04 -2.00 2.60
N ALA A 25 16.74 -1.87 1.30
CA ALA A 25 15.82 -0.87 0.80
C ALA A 25 14.39 -1.21 1.17
N VAL A 26 13.64 -0.21 1.67
CA VAL A 26 12.22 -0.32 2.03
C VAL A 26 11.52 0.92 1.49
N ALA A 27 10.45 0.73 0.74
CA ALA A 27 9.64 1.84 0.24
C ALA A 27 8.23 1.74 0.79
N SER A 28 7.71 2.86 1.27
CA SER A 28 6.35 2.95 1.79
C SER A 28 5.54 3.93 0.96
N PHE A 29 4.33 3.55 0.65
CA PHE A 29 3.37 4.42 -0.04
C PHE A 29 1.96 3.93 0.25
N SER A 30 0.97 4.70 -0.19
CA SER A 30 -0.44 4.33 -0.04
C SER A 30 -1.10 4.32 -1.39
N LEU A 31 -2.00 3.36 -1.59
CA LEU A 31 -2.84 3.29 -2.78
C LEU A 31 -4.26 3.72 -2.41
N ALA A 32 -4.85 4.52 -3.28
CA ALA A 32 -6.27 4.80 -3.26
C ALA A 32 -6.95 3.81 -4.20
N VAL A 33 -7.75 2.93 -3.64
CA VAL A 33 -8.42 1.87 -4.37
C VAL A 33 -9.92 2.13 -4.31
N ASP A 34 -10.51 2.45 -5.44
CA ASP A 34 -11.95 2.67 -5.51
C ASP A 34 -12.69 1.35 -5.39
N ARG A 35 -13.78 1.37 -4.63
CA ARG A 35 -14.63 0.18 -4.55
C ARG A 35 -15.37 0.00 -5.86
N ASP A 36 -15.52 -1.25 -6.29
CA ASP A 36 -16.17 -1.57 -7.55
C ASP A 36 -17.66 -1.29 -7.53
N TYR A 37 -18.26 -1.32 -6.34
CA TYR A 37 -19.69 -1.18 -6.19
C TYR A 37 -20.04 -0.05 -5.23
N ALA A 38 -21.03 0.74 -5.63
CA ALA A 38 -21.66 1.74 -4.78
C ALA A 38 -23.17 1.55 -4.84
N ALA A 39 -23.85 1.74 -3.71
CA ALA A 39 -25.31 1.72 -3.70
C ALA A 39 -25.84 2.81 -4.61
N GLN A 40 -26.99 2.55 -5.21
CA GLN A 40 -27.62 3.52 -6.11
C GLN A 40 -27.84 4.85 -5.37
N GLY A 41 -27.36 5.93 -5.98
CA GLY A 41 -27.45 7.26 -5.38
C GLY A 41 -26.38 7.57 -4.35
N ALA A 42 -25.48 6.64 -4.05
CA ALA A 42 -24.38 6.85 -3.13
C ALA A 42 -23.11 7.17 -3.89
N GLU A 43 -22.22 7.94 -3.27
CA GLU A 43 -20.89 8.17 -3.82
C GLU A 43 -20.06 6.91 -3.69
N LYS A 44 -19.15 6.70 -4.64
CA LYS A 44 -18.18 5.62 -4.53
C LYS A 44 -17.26 5.89 -3.35
N GLU A 45 -17.01 4.84 -2.59
CA GLU A 45 -16.05 4.89 -1.51
C GLU A 45 -14.67 4.46 -2.02
N THR A 46 -13.65 4.98 -1.37
CA THR A 46 -12.27 4.67 -1.69
C THR A 46 -11.60 4.09 -0.45
N ASP A 47 -10.92 2.98 -0.64
CA ASP A 47 -10.12 2.40 0.42
C ASP A 47 -8.67 2.86 0.26
N PHE A 48 -8.05 3.26 1.36
CA PHE A 48 -6.64 3.65 1.38
C PHE A 48 -5.85 2.53 2.00
N VAL A 49 -4.92 1.98 1.23
CA VAL A 49 -4.18 0.80 1.63
C VAL A 49 -2.70 1.15 1.71
N ASP A 50 -2.10 0.92 2.86
CA ASP A 50 -0.67 1.12 3.04
C ASP A 50 0.10 -0.03 2.43
N ILE A 51 1.12 0.31 1.63
CA ILE A 51 1.95 -0.66 0.93
C ILE A 51 3.38 -0.49 1.41
N VAL A 52 4.02 -1.63 1.64
CA VAL A 52 5.46 -1.67 1.95
C VAL A 52 6.12 -2.59 0.94
N ALA A 53 7.10 -2.06 0.24
CA ALA A 53 7.90 -2.81 -0.73
C ALA A 53 9.32 -2.97 -0.21
N TRP A 54 9.98 -4.05 -0.58
CA TRP A 54 11.29 -4.42 -0.08
C TRP A 54 12.28 -4.64 -1.20
N ARG A 55 13.56 -4.31 -0.93
CA ARG A 55 14.70 -4.65 -1.79
C ARG A 55 14.55 -4.07 -3.19
N ASN A 56 14.68 -4.89 -4.20
CA ASN A 56 14.63 -4.44 -5.60
C ASN A 56 13.28 -3.81 -5.95
N THR A 57 12.18 -4.33 -5.41
CA THR A 57 10.85 -3.75 -5.62
C THR A 57 10.77 -2.36 -5.01
N ALA A 58 11.36 -2.16 -3.83
CA ALA A 58 11.39 -0.84 -3.20
C ALA A 58 12.14 0.18 -4.07
N GLU A 59 13.29 -0.21 -4.61
CA GLU A 59 14.07 0.66 -5.49
C GLU A 59 13.34 0.94 -6.79
N PHE A 60 12.70 -0.07 -7.36
CA PHE A 60 11.93 0.08 -8.59
C PHE A 60 10.76 1.06 -8.41
N VAL A 61 9.96 0.88 -7.36
CA VAL A 61 8.80 1.73 -7.17
C VAL A 61 9.21 3.17 -6.86
N SER A 62 10.29 3.35 -6.12
CA SER A 62 10.79 4.68 -5.79
C SER A 62 11.30 5.43 -7.01
N LYS A 63 11.83 4.69 -7.98
CA LYS A 63 12.38 5.29 -9.19
C LYS A 63 11.31 5.60 -10.23
N TYR A 64 10.30 4.76 -10.35
CA TYR A 64 9.38 4.84 -11.49
C TYR A 64 7.96 5.24 -11.13
N PHE A 65 7.59 5.27 -9.86
CA PHE A 65 6.24 5.60 -9.44
C PHE A 65 6.23 6.90 -8.66
N ALA A 66 5.13 7.63 -8.80
CA ALA A 66 4.94 8.92 -8.15
C ALA A 66 3.48 9.11 -7.80
N LYS A 67 3.19 10.12 -6.99
CA LYS A 67 1.83 10.50 -6.62
C LYS A 67 0.93 10.59 -7.85
N GLY A 68 -0.22 9.96 -7.77
CA GLY A 68 -1.24 9.99 -8.82
C GLY A 68 -1.12 8.90 -9.86
N ARG A 69 0.00 8.19 -9.90
CA ARG A 69 0.20 7.14 -10.88
C ARG A 69 -0.57 5.88 -10.51
N MET A 70 -1.17 5.24 -11.51
CA MET A 70 -1.86 3.96 -11.34
C MET A 70 -0.83 2.86 -11.19
N ALA A 71 -1.08 1.98 -10.23
CA ALA A 71 -0.21 0.83 -9.98
C ALA A 71 -1.03 -0.42 -9.73
N VAL A 72 -0.50 -1.55 -10.16
CA VAL A 72 -1.03 -2.87 -9.79
C VAL A 72 -0.01 -3.49 -8.84
N VAL A 73 -0.47 -3.86 -7.66
CA VAL A 73 0.37 -4.41 -6.60
C VAL A 73 -0.10 -5.82 -6.28
N THR A 74 0.83 -6.76 -6.26
CA THR A 74 0.58 -8.11 -5.78
C THR A 74 1.44 -8.36 -4.56
N GLY A 75 0.90 -9.04 -3.58
CA GLY A 75 1.65 -9.32 -2.37
C GLY A 75 0.82 -10.04 -1.35
N ARG A 76 1.20 -9.86 -0.11
CA ARG A 76 0.55 -10.48 1.04
C ARG A 76 -0.10 -9.41 1.89
N LEU A 77 -1.25 -9.73 2.44
CA LEU A 77 -1.93 -8.86 3.38
C LEU A 77 -1.38 -9.09 4.78
N GLN A 78 -0.97 -8.02 5.43
CA GLN A 78 -0.61 -8.05 6.85
C GLN A 78 -1.54 -7.12 7.61
N ILE A 79 -2.07 -7.63 8.69
CA ILE A 79 -2.90 -6.86 9.60
C ILE A 79 -2.16 -6.78 10.93
N ARG A 80 -1.94 -5.56 11.40
CA ARG A 80 -1.29 -5.37 12.69
C ARG A 80 -2.32 -5.41 13.79
N ASN A 81 -2.05 -6.19 14.81
CA ASN A 81 -2.83 -6.14 16.03
C ASN A 81 -2.37 -4.94 16.84
N TRP A 82 -3.23 -3.93 16.94
CA TRP A 82 -2.91 -2.75 17.69
C TRP A 82 -3.52 -2.85 19.09
N GLN A 83 -2.72 -2.55 20.10
CA GLN A 83 -3.18 -2.47 21.47
C GLN A 83 -2.92 -1.07 21.98
N ASP A 84 -3.89 -0.52 22.71
CA ASP A 84 -3.67 0.76 23.37
C ASP A 84 -2.87 0.56 24.67
N LYS A 85 -2.72 1.65 25.43
CA LYS A 85 -1.90 1.61 26.67
C LYS A 85 -2.49 0.68 27.73
N GLU A 86 -3.76 0.40 27.66
CA GLU A 86 -4.46 -0.50 28.58
C GLU A 86 -4.43 -1.95 28.11
N GLY A 87 -3.82 -2.24 26.97
CA GLY A 87 -3.72 -3.58 26.45
C GLY A 87 -4.96 -4.05 25.67
N ASN A 88 -5.76 -3.16 25.22
CA ASN A 88 -6.96 -3.49 24.43
C ASN A 88 -6.65 -3.63 22.95
#